data_b8d5cc96bb4acb91d1a1f5199603fc9f
#
_entry.id   b8d5cc96bb4acb91d1a1f5199603fc9f
#
_cell.length_a   1.000
_cell.length_b   1.000
_cell.length_c   1.000
_cell.angle_alpha   90.00
_cell.angle_beta   90.00
_cell.angle_gamma   90.00
#
_symmetry.space_group_name_H-M   'P 1'
#
loop_
_entity.id
_entity.type
_entity.pdbx_description
1 polymer ?
#
loop_
_entity_poly.entity_id
_entity_poly.type
_entity_poly.pdbx_seq_one_letter_code
_entity_poly.pdbx_strand_id
1 'polypeptide(L)'
;MMMVVEGERRDDSLWGMIVKCDDICFTHILPRLNQTDLKFLYEVNSETRALIKRSSRKGELEEGFKVKEMSSISTLEVAWEHKSLWPSWLDEIWFCIRVALTNKLELLKWIREEKKCEWDDRTNNAAARQGNLEMVKYCVANECPIDVEACACAARYGHLECLKYLRQEAKAPWDSSTASRAAENGHLHILEYLVERK
;
A
#
# COMPACT_ATOMS: atom_id res chain seq x y z
N MET A 1 16.70 28.30 45.78
CA MET A 1 16.33 28.36 44.38
C MET A 1 17.25 27.40 43.61
N MET A 2 16.87 26.13 43.61
CA MET A 2 17.63 25.05 42.97
C MET A 2 17.21 24.98 41.51
N MET A 3 18.13 25.30 40.59
CA MET A 3 17.96 25.00 39.17
C MET A 3 18.06 23.48 39.00
N VAL A 4 16.98 22.85 38.59
CA VAL A 4 16.98 21.49 38.09
C VAL A 4 17.50 21.57 36.66
N VAL A 5 18.73 21.15 36.46
CA VAL A 5 19.29 20.91 35.13
C VAL A 5 18.65 19.61 34.65
N GLU A 6 17.67 19.69 33.75
CA GLU A 6 17.19 18.54 33.00
C GLU A 6 18.34 18.03 32.15
N GLY A 7 18.97 16.94 32.63
CA GLY A 7 19.97 16.22 31.88
C GLY A 7 19.31 15.61 30.64
N GLU A 8 19.66 16.10 29.47
CA GLU A 8 19.42 15.39 28.21
C GLU A 8 19.90 13.95 28.36
N ARG A 9 18.97 13.00 28.41
CA ARG A 9 19.31 11.58 28.32
C ARG A 9 19.96 11.39 26.95
N ARG A 10 21.28 11.14 26.95
CA ARG A 10 21.98 10.72 25.73
C ARG A 10 21.30 9.43 25.25
N ASP A 11 20.74 9.49 24.04
CA ASP A 11 20.26 8.31 23.35
C ASP A 11 21.49 7.49 22.92
N ASP A 12 21.95 6.58 23.80
CA ASP A 12 23.05 5.66 23.54
C ASP A 12 22.55 4.41 22.77
N SER A 13 21.36 4.48 22.18
CA SER A 13 20.86 3.44 21.31
C SER A 13 21.78 3.25 20.09
N LEU A 14 21.82 2.02 19.56
CA LEU A 14 22.54 1.72 18.32
C LEU A 14 22.14 2.69 17.20
N TRP A 15 20.86 3.05 17.14
CA TRP A 15 20.34 4.00 16.17
C TRP A 15 20.91 5.42 16.36
N GLY A 16 20.96 5.91 17.60
CA GLY A 16 21.56 7.21 17.91
C GLY A 16 23.04 7.28 17.55
N MET A 17 23.78 6.18 17.67
CA MET A 17 25.18 6.10 17.21
C MET A 17 25.28 6.09 15.67
N ILE A 18 24.42 5.35 14.98
CA ILE A 18 24.40 5.25 13.52
C ILE A 18 24.08 6.61 12.88
N VAL A 19 23.08 7.33 13.40
CA VAL A 19 22.65 8.63 12.84
C VAL A 19 23.74 9.70 12.96
N LYS A 20 24.69 9.54 13.88
CA LYS A 20 25.87 10.42 14.02
C LYS A 20 27.02 10.09 13.06
N CYS A 21 26.95 8.94 12.37
CA CYS A 21 27.94 8.49 11.40
C CYS A 21 27.49 8.83 9.98
N ASP A 22 27.75 10.04 9.49
CA ASP A 22 27.32 10.52 8.17
C ASP A 22 27.74 9.57 7.04
N ASP A 23 28.96 9.02 7.07
CA ASP A 23 29.44 8.08 6.04
C ASP A 23 28.56 6.81 5.94
N ILE A 24 28.16 6.24 7.07
CA ILE A 24 27.28 5.06 7.10
C ILE A 24 25.90 5.44 6.58
N CYS A 25 25.35 6.56 7.06
CA CYS A 25 24.02 7.00 6.69
C CYS A 25 23.92 7.36 5.22
N PHE A 26 24.84 8.15 4.69
CA PHE A 26 24.79 8.65 3.31
C PHE A 26 25.18 7.59 2.28
N THR A 27 26.05 6.64 2.64
CA THR A 27 26.52 5.60 1.72
C THR A 27 25.68 4.33 1.76
N HIS A 28 25.19 3.94 2.93
CA HIS A 28 24.60 2.61 3.12
C HIS A 28 23.14 2.61 3.53
N ILE A 29 22.63 3.63 4.20
CA ILE A 29 21.25 3.65 4.71
C ILE A 29 20.34 4.45 3.77
N LEU A 30 20.57 5.75 3.64
CA LEU A 30 19.67 6.63 2.88
C LEU A 30 19.50 6.19 1.42
N PRO A 31 20.52 5.71 0.67
CA PRO A 31 20.32 5.29 -0.71
C PRO A 31 19.42 4.06 -0.88
N ARG A 32 19.21 3.26 0.18
CA ARG A 32 18.37 2.07 0.18
C ARG A 32 16.92 2.34 0.55
N LEU A 33 16.64 3.50 1.12
CA LEU A 33 15.28 3.90 1.45
C LEU A 33 14.55 4.36 0.19
N ASN A 34 13.30 3.96 0.02
CA ASN A 34 12.42 4.62 -0.94
C ASN A 34 12.00 6.01 -0.40
N GLN A 35 11.32 6.79 -1.23
CA GLN A 35 10.91 8.15 -0.88
C GLN A 35 9.96 8.21 0.32
N THR A 36 9.08 7.21 0.43
CA THR A 36 8.12 7.09 1.53
C THR A 36 8.82 6.78 2.85
N ASP A 37 9.76 5.80 2.86
CA ASP A 37 10.56 5.47 4.03
C ASP A 37 11.43 6.66 4.48
N LEU A 38 11.97 7.42 3.53
CA LEU A 38 12.75 8.62 3.82
C LEU A 38 11.91 9.69 4.55
N LYS A 39 10.65 9.88 4.15
CA LYS A 39 9.73 10.81 4.81
C LYS A 39 9.40 10.38 6.22
N PHE A 40 9.11 9.09 6.41
CA PHE A 40 8.84 8.58 7.75
C PHE A 40 10.07 8.71 8.64
N LEU A 41 11.25 8.40 8.12
CA LEU A 41 12.49 8.62 8.86
C LEU A 41 12.68 10.09 9.26
N TYR A 42 12.29 11.03 8.39
CA TYR A 42 12.33 12.47 8.68
C TYR A 42 11.43 12.85 9.86
N GLU A 43 10.30 12.17 10.05
CA GLU A 43 9.34 12.46 11.12
C GLU A 43 9.67 11.76 12.46
N VAL A 44 10.61 10.79 12.48
CA VAL A 44 10.93 10.01 13.69
C VAL A 44 11.45 10.90 14.82
N ASN A 45 12.47 11.71 14.57
CA ASN A 45 13.04 12.62 15.58
C ASN A 45 13.87 13.75 14.96
N SER A 46 14.39 14.64 15.82
CA SER A 46 15.18 15.80 15.37
C SER A 46 16.51 15.42 14.74
N GLU A 47 17.14 14.33 15.16
CA GLU A 47 18.44 13.86 14.64
C GLU A 47 18.30 13.31 13.23
N THR A 48 17.32 12.44 12.98
CA THR A 48 17.01 11.91 11.65
C THR A 48 16.59 13.02 10.69
N ARG A 49 15.82 14.01 11.19
CA ARG A 49 15.44 15.21 10.44
C ARG A 49 16.65 16.02 10.01
N ALA A 50 17.60 16.26 10.93
CA ALA A 50 18.83 16.97 10.64
C ALA A 50 19.72 16.19 9.66
N LEU A 51 19.79 14.85 9.79
CA LEU A 51 20.52 13.97 8.87
C LEU A 51 20.01 14.11 7.44
N ILE A 52 18.68 13.97 7.24
CA ILE A 52 18.09 14.03 5.90
C ILE A 52 18.24 15.42 5.28
N LYS A 53 18.10 16.50 6.07
CA LYS A 53 18.33 17.88 5.59
C LYS A 53 19.75 18.12 5.07
N ARG A 54 20.74 17.41 5.62
CA ARG A 54 22.15 17.48 5.14
C ARG A 54 22.40 16.58 3.92
N SER A 55 21.52 15.63 3.63
CA SER A 55 21.68 14.72 2.51
C SER A 55 21.33 15.36 1.16
N SER A 56 21.81 14.76 0.07
CA SER A 56 21.41 15.11 -1.29
C SER A 56 19.93 14.86 -1.59
N ARG A 57 19.25 14.09 -0.74
CA ARG A 57 17.85 13.65 -0.92
C ARG A 57 16.82 14.57 -0.25
N LYS A 58 17.23 15.71 0.31
CA LYS A 58 16.31 16.65 0.98
C LYS A 58 15.13 17.10 0.11
N GLY A 59 15.32 17.24 -1.20
CA GLY A 59 14.28 17.65 -2.15
C GLY A 59 13.17 16.61 -2.31
N GLU A 60 13.44 15.34 -2.01
CA GLU A 60 12.43 14.27 -2.10
C GLU A 60 11.35 14.36 -1.02
N LEU A 61 11.57 15.17 0.03
CA LEU A 61 10.60 15.43 1.08
C LEU A 61 9.40 16.28 0.61
N GLU A 62 9.55 17.02 -0.47
CA GLU A 62 8.51 17.90 -1.02
C GLU A 62 7.38 17.11 -1.69
N GLU A 63 7.68 15.92 -2.22
CA GLU A 63 6.65 15.05 -2.80
C GLU A 63 5.85 14.31 -1.71
N GLY A 64 4.56 14.07 -1.95
CA GLY A 64 3.71 13.25 -1.07
C GLY A 64 4.22 11.81 -0.93
N PHE A 65 3.98 11.16 0.22
CA PHE A 65 4.31 9.74 0.35
C PHE A 65 3.42 8.88 -0.56
N LYS A 66 3.91 7.71 -0.93
CA LYS A 66 3.20 6.80 -1.85
C LYS A 66 2.93 5.47 -1.15
N VAL A 67 1.67 5.20 -0.83
CA VAL A 67 1.24 3.95 -0.16
C VAL A 67 1.77 2.71 -0.89
N LYS A 68 1.85 2.74 -2.23
CA LYS A 68 2.38 1.63 -3.03
C LYS A 68 3.85 1.26 -2.75
N GLU A 69 4.60 2.16 -2.14
CA GLU A 69 6.01 1.95 -1.79
C GLU A 69 6.17 1.32 -0.40
N MET A 70 5.08 1.25 0.38
CA MET A 70 5.11 0.64 1.72
C MET A 70 5.36 -0.86 1.60
N SER A 71 6.39 -1.32 2.28
CA SER A 71 6.85 -2.71 2.16
C SER A 71 6.59 -3.55 3.41
N SER A 72 6.24 -2.92 4.53
CA SER A 72 6.06 -3.58 5.82
C SER A 72 4.87 -3.02 6.60
N ILE A 73 4.41 -3.78 7.59
CA ILE A 73 3.39 -3.33 8.56
C ILE A 73 3.89 -2.08 9.31
N SER A 74 5.17 -2.04 9.69
CA SER A 74 5.71 -0.90 10.43
C SER A 74 5.61 0.41 9.65
N THR A 75 5.92 0.41 8.35
CA THR A 75 5.77 1.62 7.52
C THR A 75 4.30 1.99 7.32
N LEU A 76 3.41 1.00 7.22
CA LEU A 76 1.97 1.22 7.11
C LEU A 76 1.41 1.81 8.41
N GLU A 77 1.87 1.32 9.56
CA GLU A 77 1.48 1.80 10.89
C GLU A 77 1.88 3.27 11.09
N VAL A 78 3.12 3.63 10.78
CA VAL A 78 3.57 5.03 10.84
C VAL A 78 2.70 5.92 9.94
N ALA A 79 2.39 5.48 8.71
CA ALA A 79 1.51 6.23 7.83
C ALA A 79 0.10 6.42 8.40
N TRP A 80 -0.43 5.39 9.04
CA TRP A 80 -1.75 5.45 9.66
C TRP A 80 -1.81 6.35 10.89
N GLU A 81 -0.79 6.29 11.75
CA GLU A 81 -0.68 7.13 12.95
C GLU A 81 -0.51 8.63 12.61
N HIS A 82 0.11 8.91 11.45
CA HIS A 82 0.41 10.27 11.00
C HIS A 82 -0.49 10.72 9.83
N LYS A 83 -1.82 10.65 10.01
CA LYS A 83 -2.80 11.08 8.97
C LYS A 83 -2.64 12.54 8.54
N SER A 84 -2.01 13.38 9.36
CA SER A 84 -1.67 14.77 8.98
C SER A 84 -0.69 14.86 7.80
N LEU A 85 0.03 13.78 7.48
CA LEU A 85 0.91 13.69 6.33
C LEU A 85 0.19 13.19 5.06
N TRP A 86 -1.08 12.80 5.19
CA TRP A 86 -1.84 12.32 4.05
C TRP A 86 -2.13 13.49 3.09
N PRO A 87 -2.01 13.27 1.77
CA PRO A 87 -2.51 14.23 0.81
C PRO A 87 -4.01 14.49 1.04
N SER A 88 -4.48 15.70 0.73
CA SER A 88 -5.86 16.12 0.97
C SER A 88 -6.94 15.25 0.30
N TRP A 89 -6.57 14.50 -0.74
CA TRP A 89 -7.46 13.58 -1.47
C TRP A 89 -7.47 12.16 -0.89
N LEU A 90 -6.59 11.84 0.09
CA LEU A 90 -6.45 10.51 0.67
C LEU A 90 -7.27 10.41 1.95
N ASP A 91 -8.37 9.70 1.89
CA ASP A 91 -9.15 9.27 3.04
C ASP A 91 -8.84 7.80 3.41
N GLU A 92 -9.52 7.26 4.41
CA GLU A 92 -9.30 5.89 4.88
C GLU A 92 -9.67 4.86 3.81
N ILE A 93 -10.75 5.07 3.06
CA ILE A 93 -11.18 4.17 1.98
C ILE A 93 -10.12 4.15 0.88
N TRP A 94 -9.68 5.33 0.42
CA TRP A 94 -8.61 5.42 -0.57
C TRP A 94 -7.29 4.83 -0.07
N PHE A 95 -7.00 4.97 1.22
CA PHE A 95 -5.81 4.35 1.83
C PHE A 95 -5.89 2.83 1.73
N CYS A 96 -7.05 2.21 2.10
CA CYS A 96 -7.28 0.78 1.98
C CYS A 96 -7.12 0.28 0.53
N ILE A 97 -7.69 0.99 -0.45
CA ILE A 97 -7.54 0.69 -1.87
C ILE A 97 -6.05 0.72 -2.28
N ARG A 98 -5.30 1.73 -1.84
CA ARG A 98 -3.86 1.85 -2.12
C ARG A 98 -3.05 0.72 -1.48
N VAL A 99 -3.44 0.26 -0.30
CA VAL A 99 -2.85 -0.91 0.35
C VAL A 99 -3.11 -2.18 -0.48
N ALA A 100 -4.33 -2.39 -0.95
CA ALA A 100 -4.63 -3.52 -1.85
C ALA A 100 -3.79 -3.48 -3.14
N LEU A 101 -3.54 -2.30 -3.69
CA LEU A 101 -2.67 -2.12 -4.87
C LEU A 101 -1.18 -2.41 -4.61
N THR A 102 -0.73 -2.55 -3.37
CA THR A 102 0.64 -3.04 -3.06
C THR A 102 0.83 -4.51 -3.40
N ASN A 103 -0.25 -5.24 -3.64
CA ASN A 103 -0.28 -6.69 -3.84
C ASN A 103 0.19 -7.52 -2.63
N LYS A 104 0.15 -6.95 -1.41
CA LYS A 104 0.58 -7.59 -0.17
C LYS A 104 -0.63 -7.86 0.72
N LEU A 105 -1.07 -9.12 0.76
CA LEU A 105 -2.25 -9.54 1.51
C LEU A 105 -2.10 -9.26 3.02
N GLU A 106 -0.91 -9.46 3.56
CA GLU A 106 -0.62 -9.21 4.98
C GLU A 106 -0.84 -7.75 5.39
N LEU A 107 -0.56 -6.80 4.49
CA LEU A 107 -0.81 -5.39 4.76
C LEU A 107 -2.31 -5.07 4.73
N LEU A 108 -3.05 -5.67 3.80
CA LEU A 108 -4.49 -5.50 3.73
C LEU A 108 -5.19 -6.12 4.95
N LYS A 109 -4.75 -7.30 5.38
CA LYS A 109 -5.25 -7.93 6.61
C LYS A 109 -5.02 -7.05 7.82
N TRP A 110 -3.80 -6.58 8.01
CA TRP A 110 -3.45 -5.73 9.14
C TRP A 110 -4.30 -4.47 9.21
N ILE A 111 -4.46 -3.73 8.10
CA ILE A 111 -5.24 -2.49 8.10
C ILE A 111 -6.73 -2.75 8.38
N ARG A 112 -7.27 -3.89 7.97
CA ARG A 112 -8.66 -4.29 8.22
C ARG A 112 -8.88 -4.80 9.63
N GLU A 113 -8.00 -5.67 10.11
CA GLU A 113 -8.17 -6.39 11.37
C GLU A 113 -7.76 -5.54 12.56
N GLU A 114 -6.66 -4.79 12.46
CA GLU A 114 -6.12 -3.98 13.57
C GLU A 114 -6.67 -2.54 13.56
N LYS A 115 -6.70 -1.89 12.40
CA LYS A 115 -7.12 -0.49 12.31
C LYS A 115 -8.61 -0.31 11.95
N LYS A 116 -9.32 -1.39 11.61
CA LYS A 116 -10.74 -1.38 11.23
C LYS A 116 -11.05 -0.43 10.07
N CYS A 117 -10.07 -0.22 9.20
CA CYS A 117 -10.19 0.68 8.05
C CYS A 117 -11.40 0.29 7.19
N GLU A 118 -12.24 1.23 6.84
CA GLU A 118 -13.37 1.02 5.95
C GLU A 118 -12.88 0.71 4.53
N TRP A 119 -13.65 -0.07 3.80
CA TRP A 119 -13.43 -0.39 2.39
C TRP A 119 -14.72 -0.40 1.60
N ASP A 120 -14.60 -0.36 0.29
CA ASP A 120 -15.69 -0.51 -0.66
C ASP A 120 -15.31 -1.47 -1.80
N ASP A 121 -16.19 -1.58 -2.82
CA ASP A 121 -15.98 -2.41 -4.01
C ASP A 121 -14.64 -2.15 -4.72
N ARG A 122 -14.13 -0.92 -4.68
CA ARG A 122 -12.84 -0.55 -5.28
C ARG A 122 -11.65 -1.29 -4.67
N THR A 123 -11.74 -1.73 -3.40
CA THR A 123 -10.71 -2.55 -2.76
C THR A 123 -10.65 -3.95 -3.41
N ASN A 124 -11.83 -4.56 -3.66
CA ASN A 124 -11.91 -5.84 -4.37
C ASN A 124 -11.44 -5.69 -5.82
N ASN A 125 -11.83 -4.59 -6.49
CA ASN A 125 -11.37 -4.27 -7.84
C ASN A 125 -9.85 -4.13 -7.91
N ALA A 126 -9.23 -3.52 -6.89
CA ALA A 126 -7.77 -3.43 -6.78
C ALA A 126 -7.10 -4.80 -6.62
N ALA A 127 -7.67 -5.69 -5.79
CA ALA A 127 -7.19 -7.06 -5.64
C ALA A 127 -7.30 -7.87 -6.94
N ALA A 128 -8.43 -7.76 -7.64
CA ALA A 128 -8.67 -8.39 -8.93
C ALA A 128 -7.71 -7.86 -10.02
N ARG A 129 -7.43 -6.55 -10.01
CA ARG A 129 -6.45 -5.91 -10.88
C ARG A 129 -5.03 -6.44 -10.70
N GLN A 130 -4.64 -6.76 -9.46
CA GLN A 130 -3.32 -7.32 -9.14
C GLN A 130 -3.21 -8.82 -9.44
N GLY A 131 -4.33 -9.50 -9.72
CA GLY A 131 -4.37 -10.94 -9.91
C GLY A 131 -4.12 -11.75 -8.63
N ASN A 132 -4.24 -11.12 -7.47
CA ASN A 132 -3.99 -11.80 -6.20
C ASN A 132 -5.24 -12.54 -5.75
N LEU A 133 -5.35 -13.80 -6.16
CA LEU A 133 -6.51 -14.64 -5.86
C LEU A 133 -6.77 -14.75 -4.34
N GLU A 134 -5.72 -14.87 -3.54
CA GLU A 134 -5.88 -14.98 -2.09
C GLU A 134 -6.38 -13.67 -1.46
N MET A 135 -5.99 -12.53 -2.02
CA MET A 135 -6.50 -11.22 -1.60
C MET A 135 -7.98 -11.05 -2.01
N VAL A 136 -8.35 -11.48 -3.23
CA VAL A 136 -9.76 -11.49 -3.67
C VAL A 136 -10.60 -12.38 -2.76
N LYS A 137 -10.14 -13.59 -2.45
CA LYS A 137 -10.82 -14.50 -1.50
C LYS A 137 -10.98 -13.87 -0.11
N TYR A 138 -9.93 -13.20 0.38
CA TYR A 138 -9.99 -12.51 1.66
C TYR A 138 -11.03 -11.38 1.65
N CYS A 139 -11.06 -10.57 0.60
CA CYS A 139 -12.06 -9.50 0.45
C CYS A 139 -13.48 -10.06 0.47
N VAL A 140 -13.76 -11.10 -0.32
CA VAL A 140 -15.07 -11.75 -0.40
C VAL A 140 -15.48 -12.37 0.95
N ALA A 141 -14.57 -13.08 1.61
CA ALA A 141 -14.83 -13.73 2.89
C ALA A 141 -15.11 -12.74 4.03
N ASN A 142 -14.66 -11.50 3.91
CA ASN A 142 -14.87 -10.42 4.87
C ASN A 142 -15.89 -9.37 4.38
N GLU A 143 -16.81 -9.78 3.50
CA GLU A 143 -17.95 -8.97 3.05
C GLU A 143 -17.56 -7.65 2.36
N CYS A 144 -16.37 -7.59 1.70
CA CYS A 144 -16.03 -6.46 0.83
C CYS A 144 -17.04 -6.42 -0.34
N PRO A 145 -17.69 -5.28 -0.61
CA PRO A 145 -18.62 -5.16 -1.72
C PRO A 145 -17.99 -5.58 -3.06
N ILE A 146 -18.80 -6.14 -3.95
CA ILE A 146 -18.37 -6.59 -5.27
C ILE A 146 -19.31 -5.99 -6.31
N ASP A 147 -18.75 -5.33 -7.31
CA ASP A 147 -19.47 -4.81 -8.47
C ASP A 147 -19.02 -5.48 -9.78
N VAL A 148 -19.55 -5.03 -10.91
CA VAL A 148 -19.20 -5.52 -12.25
C VAL A 148 -17.73 -5.26 -12.59
N GLU A 149 -17.12 -4.24 -11.99
CA GLU A 149 -15.76 -3.80 -12.25
C GLU A 149 -14.72 -4.82 -11.78
N ALA A 150 -15.03 -5.62 -10.74
CA ALA A 150 -14.13 -6.68 -10.27
C ALA A 150 -13.82 -7.70 -11.36
N CYS A 151 -14.86 -8.21 -12.05
CA CYS A 151 -14.70 -9.12 -13.18
C CYS A 151 -13.99 -8.45 -14.37
N ALA A 152 -14.37 -7.20 -14.65
CA ALA A 152 -13.79 -6.42 -15.74
C ALA A 152 -12.30 -6.10 -15.48
N CYS A 153 -11.89 -5.83 -14.23
CA CYS A 153 -10.50 -5.67 -13.83
C CYS A 153 -9.70 -6.97 -14.00
N ALA A 154 -10.22 -8.10 -13.49
CA ALA A 154 -9.56 -9.39 -13.68
C ALA A 154 -9.36 -9.71 -15.18
N ALA A 155 -10.38 -9.43 -16.00
CA ALA A 155 -10.32 -9.66 -17.45
C ALA A 155 -9.34 -8.73 -18.15
N ARG A 156 -9.31 -7.44 -17.80
CA ARG A 156 -8.41 -6.44 -18.36
C ARG A 156 -6.94 -6.79 -18.17
N TYR A 157 -6.59 -7.35 -17.01
CA TYR A 157 -5.21 -7.66 -16.65
C TYR A 157 -4.82 -9.13 -16.83
N GLY A 158 -5.71 -9.95 -17.43
CA GLY A 158 -5.39 -11.33 -17.81
C GLY A 158 -5.47 -12.35 -16.66
N HIS A 159 -6.16 -12.04 -15.58
CA HIS A 159 -6.19 -12.84 -14.36
C HIS A 159 -7.35 -13.84 -14.35
N LEU A 160 -7.23 -14.91 -15.15
CA LEU A 160 -8.28 -15.91 -15.35
C LEU A 160 -8.75 -16.55 -14.04
N GLU A 161 -7.85 -16.91 -13.14
CA GLU A 161 -8.22 -17.58 -11.88
C GLU A 161 -9.03 -16.66 -10.95
N CYS A 162 -8.68 -15.35 -10.91
CA CYS A 162 -9.49 -14.37 -10.20
C CYS A 162 -10.88 -14.23 -10.83
N LEU A 163 -10.97 -14.18 -12.16
CA LEU A 163 -12.25 -14.11 -12.87
C LEU A 163 -13.12 -15.35 -12.62
N LYS A 164 -12.53 -16.55 -12.67
CA LYS A 164 -13.24 -17.81 -12.34
C LYS A 164 -13.80 -17.78 -10.94
N TYR A 165 -12.99 -17.44 -9.95
CA TYR A 165 -13.42 -17.36 -8.57
C TYR A 165 -14.54 -16.34 -8.37
N LEU A 166 -14.37 -15.12 -8.88
CA LEU A 166 -15.40 -14.08 -8.81
C LEU A 166 -16.74 -14.54 -9.39
N ARG A 167 -16.72 -15.23 -10.53
CA ARG A 167 -17.94 -15.70 -11.20
C ARG A 167 -18.56 -16.94 -10.56
N GLN A 168 -17.76 -17.94 -10.24
CA GLN A 168 -18.25 -19.26 -9.84
C GLN A 168 -18.55 -19.33 -8.35
N GLU A 169 -17.69 -18.76 -7.53
CA GLU A 169 -17.79 -18.84 -6.06
C GLU A 169 -18.42 -17.57 -5.47
N ALA A 170 -17.89 -16.40 -5.80
CA ALA A 170 -18.37 -15.13 -5.25
C ALA A 170 -19.68 -14.63 -5.90
N LYS A 171 -20.10 -15.23 -7.03
CA LYS A 171 -21.29 -14.83 -7.80
C LYS A 171 -21.29 -13.35 -8.21
N ALA A 172 -20.10 -12.78 -8.43
CA ALA A 172 -19.92 -11.40 -8.84
C ALA A 172 -20.72 -11.08 -10.11
N PRO A 173 -21.35 -9.92 -10.20
CA PRO A 173 -21.98 -9.49 -11.45
C PRO A 173 -20.91 -9.26 -12.53
N TRP A 174 -21.29 -9.42 -13.79
CA TRP A 174 -20.46 -9.12 -14.94
C TRP A 174 -21.33 -8.62 -16.09
N ASP A 175 -20.72 -7.94 -17.05
CA ASP A 175 -21.36 -7.41 -18.23
C ASP A 175 -20.46 -7.53 -19.47
N SER A 176 -20.88 -6.89 -20.58
CA SER A 176 -20.11 -6.87 -21.82
C SER A 176 -18.73 -6.23 -21.69
N SER A 177 -18.52 -5.37 -20.68
CA SER A 177 -17.22 -4.73 -20.43
C SER A 177 -16.12 -5.74 -20.10
N THR A 178 -16.48 -6.86 -19.44
CA THR A 178 -15.55 -7.95 -19.13
C THR A 178 -14.93 -8.53 -20.40
N ALA A 179 -15.76 -8.84 -21.40
CA ALA A 179 -15.26 -9.37 -22.68
C ALA A 179 -14.51 -8.30 -23.50
N SER A 180 -15.05 -7.07 -23.55
CA SER A 180 -14.41 -5.97 -24.26
C SER A 180 -13.01 -5.69 -23.74
N ARG A 181 -12.84 -5.62 -22.42
CA ARG A 181 -11.53 -5.37 -21.78
C ARG A 181 -10.53 -6.53 -21.97
N ALA A 182 -11.01 -7.78 -21.97
CA ALA A 182 -10.16 -8.92 -22.34
C ALA A 182 -9.67 -8.82 -23.79
N ALA A 183 -10.57 -8.46 -24.72
CA ALA A 183 -10.25 -8.31 -26.14
C ALA A 183 -9.26 -7.15 -26.39
N GLU A 184 -9.54 -5.98 -25.82
CA GLU A 184 -8.68 -4.79 -25.94
C GLU A 184 -7.24 -5.02 -25.47
N ASN A 185 -7.06 -5.90 -24.49
CA ASN A 185 -5.75 -6.21 -23.91
C ASN A 185 -5.18 -7.56 -24.37
N GLY A 186 -5.80 -8.22 -25.35
CA GLY A 186 -5.28 -9.42 -26.00
C GLY A 186 -5.33 -10.70 -25.16
N HIS A 187 -6.21 -10.78 -24.17
CA HIS A 187 -6.31 -11.93 -23.27
C HIS A 187 -7.21 -13.03 -23.84
N LEU A 188 -6.74 -13.73 -24.89
CA LEU A 188 -7.50 -14.77 -25.61
C LEU A 188 -8.04 -15.87 -24.68
N HIS A 189 -7.23 -16.35 -23.73
CA HIS A 189 -7.61 -17.37 -22.78
C HIS A 189 -8.82 -16.97 -21.89
N ILE A 190 -9.03 -15.68 -21.65
CA ILE A 190 -10.21 -15.16 -20.97
C ILE A 190 -11.40 -15.16 -21.93
N LEU A 191 -11.21 -14.73 -23.18
CA LEU A 191 -12.28 -14.77 -24.17
C LEU A 191 -12.78 -16.18 -24.44
N GLU A 192 -11.90 -17.16 -24.54
CA GLU A 192 -12.25 -18.59 -24.65
C GLU A 192 -13.12 -19.03 -23.47
N TYR A 193 -12.67 -18.73 -22.23
CA TYR A 193 -13.47 -19.03 -21.02
C TYR A 193 -14.84 -18.39 -21.04
N LEU A 194 -14.95 -17.11 -21.48
CA LEU A 194 -16.22 -16.40 -21.53
C LEU A 194 -17.18 -16.95 -22.57
N VAL A 195 -16.68 -17.46 -23.71
CA VAL A 195 -17.48 -18.09 -24.77
C VAL A 195 -18.04 -19.44 -24.33
N GLU A 196 -17.23 -20.24 -23.63
CA GLU A 196 -17.64 -21.57 -23.13
C GLU A 196 -18.72 -21.50 -22.03
N ARG A 197 -18.95 -20.32 -21.45
CA ARG A 197 -19.84 -20.13 -20.30
C ARG A 197 -21.04 -19.22 -20.57
N LYS A 198 -21.38 -19.00 -21.83
CA LYS A 198 -22.60 -18.27 -22.25
C LYS A 198 -23.88 -19.00 -21.90
#